data_24aa56681d15058bcffe730753928944
#
_entry.id   24aa56681d15058bcffe730753928944
#
_cell.length_a   1.000
_cell.length_b   1.000
_cell.length_c   1.000
_cell.angle_alpha   90.00
_cell.angle_beta   90.00
_cell.angle_gamma   90.00
#
_symmetry.space_group_name_H-M   'P 1'
#
loop_
_entity.id
_entity.type
_entity.pdbx_description
1 polymer ?
#
loop_
_entity_poly.entity_id
_entity_poly.type
_entity_poly.pdbx_seq_one_letter_code
_entity_poly.pdbx_strand_id
1 'polypeptide(L)'
;GTTAGGITKIVQTPTVIIFLSQDMTYRQIYMDGRKLEANPNPSWMGYSVGHWEGDTLVVETNGYNDRTWLDRSGHPHTESLRTTERYRRPDLGHLEYTLTLEDPAVYAKPWTLSMNAKLAADTEIIEYVCNEAASKALSHWAGKASDDEKAEVKLPAATLAKYAGTYKSLDVWNGEAEARFIEISAADGRSEEHTSELQ
;
A
#
# COMPACT_ATOMS: atom_id res chain seq x y z
N GLY A 1 8.48 3.60 3.31
CA GLY A 1 7.75 2.47 2.77
C GLY A 1 6.60 2.93 1.92
N THR A 2 6.69 2.73 0.61
CA THR A 2 5.51 2.88 -0.24
C THR A 2 4.58 1.73 0.11
N THR A 3 3.40 2.03 0.66
CA THR A 3 2.39 1.01 0.95
C THR A 3 1.90 0.44 -0.38
N ALA A 4 2.44 -0.68 -0.79
CA ALA A 4 1.89 -1.43 -1.90
C ALA A 4 0.46 -1.85 -1.52
N GLY A 5 -0.54 -1.21 -2.12
CA GLY A 5 -1.94 -1.61 -2.05
C GLY A 5 -2.89 -0.77 -1.20
N GLY A 6 -2.44 0.32 -0.55
CA GLY A 6 -3.33 1.21 0.19
C GLY A 6 -3.81 2.43 -0.62
N ILE A 7 -4.93 3.02 -0.20
CA ILE A 7 -5.40 4.29 -0.74
C ILE A 7 -4.48 5.41 -0.27
N THR A 8 -4.06 6.25 -1.19
CA THR A 8 -3.25 7.44 -0.91
C THR A 8 -3.97 8.68 -1.44
N LYS A 9 -4.12 9.70 -0.61
CA LYS A 9 -4.64 11.02 -1.00
C LYS A 9 -3.49 11.98 -1.18
N ILE A 10 -3.44 12.65 -2.33
CA ILE A 10 -2.44 13.66 -2.65
C ILE A 10 -3.06 15.03 -2.47
N VAL A 11 -2.50 15.84 -1.59
CA VAL A 11 -2.90 17.22 -1.35
C VAL A 11 -1.80 18.14 -1.84
N GLN A 12 -2.13 19.01 -2.80
CA GLN A 12 -1.17 19.96 -3.38
C GLN A 12 -1.47 21.37 -2.93
N THR A 13 -0.41 22.05 -2.46
CA THR A 13 -0.38 23.48 -2.21
C THR A 13 0.71 24.13 -3.07
N PRO A 14 0.83 25.46 -3.11
CA PRO A 14 1.91 26.11 -3.88
C PRO A 14 3.33 25.74 -3.44
N THR A 15 3.54 25.39 -2.19
CA THR A 15 4.86 25.17 -1.60
C THR A 15 5.11 23.79 -1.05
N VAL A 16 4.06 22.97 -0.93
CA VAL A 16 4.16 21.61 -0.37
C VAL A 16 3.14 20.69 -1.04
N ILE A 17 3.58 19.49 -1.37
CA ILE A 17 2.68 18.38 -1.70
C ILE A 17 2.71 17.39 -0.53
N ILE A 18 1.54 16.93 -0.09
CA ILE A 18 1.40 16.00 1.03
C ILE A 18 0.76 14.71 0.51
N PHE A 19 1.39 13.60 0.76
CA PHE A 19 0.84 12.27 0.54
C PHE A 19 0.31 11.75 1.87
N LEU A 20 -1.00 11.53 1.94
CA LEU A 20 -1.68 10.95 3.08
C LEU A 20 -1.98 9.50 2.77
N SER A 21 -1.53 8.58 3.58
CA SER A 21 -1.73 7.15 3.40
C SER A 21 -2.77 6.61 4.38
N GLN A 22 -3.46 5.55 3.99
CA GLN A 22 -4.49 4.91 4.80
C GLN A 22 -3.97 4.38 6.15
N ASP A 23 -2.68 4.04 6.24
CA ASP A 23 -2.00 3.61 7.47
C ASP A 23 -1.66 4.77 8.43
N MET A 24 -2.26 5.94 8.21
CA MET A 24 -2.05 7.18 8.97
C MET A 24 -0.64 7.75 8.86
N THR A 25 0.18 7.25 7.94
CA THR A 25 1.45 7.90 7.62
C THR A 25 1.21 9.06 6.65
N TYR A 26 2.05 10.07 6.76
CA TYR A 26 2.06 11.15 5.78
C TYR A 26 3.49 11.46 5.37
N ARG A 27 3.63 11.99 4.16
CA ARG A 27 4.90 12.42 3.61
C ARG A 27 4.74 13.82 3.04
N GLN A 28 5.68 14.70 3.37
CA GLN A 28 5.75 16.05 2.85
C GLN A 28 6.82 16.15 1.78
N ILE A 29 6.49 16.79 0.68
CA ILE A 29 7.40 17.08 -0.42
C ILE A 29 7.43 18.60 -0.57
N TYR A 30 8.59 19.21 -0.34
CA TYR A 30 8.74 20.65 -0.43
C TYR A 30 8.89 21.10 -1.88
N MET A 31 8.05 22.04 -2.29
CA MET A 31 7.95 22.55 -3.67
C MET A 31 8.38 24.01 -3.80
N ASP A 32 8.99 24.58 -2.76
CA ASP A 32 9.38 26.00 -2.67
C ASP A 32 10.75 26.32 -3.29
N GLY A 33 11.33 25.37 -4.03
CA GLY A 33 12.62 25.54 -4.69
C GLY A 33 13.85 25.35 -3.81
N ARG A 34 13.63 24.90 -2.56
CA ARG A 34 14.76 24.53 -1.69
C ARG A 34 15.52 23.32 -2.27
N LYS A 35 16.80 23.25 -1.93
CA LYS A 35 17.65 22.12 -2.31
C LYS A 35 17.50 20.98 -1.30
N LEU A 36 17.71 19.77 -1.78
CA LEU A 36 17.82 18.61 -0.93
C LEU A 36 18.97 18.81 0.07
N GLU A 37 18.70 18.66 1.36
CA GLU A 37 19.74 18.76 2.38
C GLU A 37 20.76 17.64 2.23
N ALA A 38 22.03 17.94 2.42
CA ALA A 38 23.09 16.93 2.26
C ALA A 38 23.02 15.84 3.36
N ASN A 39 22.71 16.25 4.60
CA ASN A 39 22.64 15.39 5.78
C ASN A 39 21.42 15.77 6.63
N PRO A 40 20.21 15.49 6.21
CA PRO A 40 19.02 15.74 7.03
C PRO A 40 18.98 14.76 8.20
N ASN A 41 18.24 15.13 9.24
CA ASN A 41 18.00 14.21 10.36
C ASN A 41 17.24 12.97 9.84
N PRO A 42 17.72 11.76 10.15
CA PRO A 42 17.09 10.53 9.69
C PRO A 42 15.63 10.40 10.17
N SER A 43 14.75 10.06 9.26
CA SER A 43 13.33 9.86 9.53
C SER A 43 12.77 8.65 8.78
N TRP A 44 11.54 8.24 9.12
CA TRP A 44 10.91 7.08 8.49
C TRP A 44 10.59 7.30 7.00
N MET A 45 10.20 8.51 6.62
CA MET A 45 9.79 8.86 5.26
C MET A 45 10.86 9.68 4.52
N GLY A 46 12.00 9.92 5.16
CA GLY A 46 13.06 10.75 4.62
C GLY A 46 12.68 12.23 4.53
N TYR A 47 13.59 13.01 3.95
CA TYR A 47 13.42 14.41 3.63
C TYR A 47 13.28 14.57 2.12
N SER A 48 12.16 15.12 1.66
CA SER A 48 11.80 15.15 0.23
C SER A 48 11.68 16.56 -0.29
N VAL A 49 12.30 16.80 -1.45
CA VAL A 49 12.12 18.03 -2.24
C VAL A 49 11.59 17.65 -3.61
N GLY A 50 10.77 18.50 -4.21
CA GLY A 50 10.18 18.24 -5.51
C GLY A 50 10.28 19.45 -6.44
N HIS A 51 10.21 19.18 -7.71
CA HIS A 51 10.10 20.18 -8.77
C HIS A 51 9.34 19.60 -9.96
N TRP A 52 8.85 20.48 -10.82
CA TRP A 52 8.16 20.08 -12.03
C TRP A 52 9.09 20.06 -13.23
N GLU A 53 9.09 18.97 -13.98
CA GLU A 53 9.67 18.85 -15.31
C GLU A 53 8.54 18.67 -16.34
N GLY A 54 8.06 19.77 -16.88
CA GLY A 54 6.86 19.76 -17.72
C GLY A 54 5.62 19.29 -16.96
N ASP A 55 5.07 18.14 -17.33
CA ASP A 55 3.91 17.49 -16.71
C ASP A 55 4.27 16.42 -15.67
N THR A 56 5.55 16.29 -15.37
CA THR A 56 6.08 15.28 -14.45
C THR A 56 6.58 15.91 -13.17
N LEU A 57 6.06 15.48 -12.04
CA LEU A 57 6.60 15.80 -10.73
C LEU A 57 7.82 14.90 -10.47
N VAL A 58 8.97 15.52 -10.24
CA VAL A 58 10.18 14.83 -9.82
C VAL A 58 10.41 15.08 -8.34
N VAL A 59 10.63 14.01 -7.58
CA VAL A 59 10.86 14.08 -6.13
C VAL A 59 12.16 13.38 -5.79
N GLU A 60 13.05 14.10 -5.12
CA GLU A 60 14.30 13.56 -4.59
C GLU A 60 14.20 13.46 -3.08
N THR A 61 14.64 12.31 -2.53
CA THR A 61 14.57 12.06 -1.08
C THR A 61 15.84 11.41 -0.57
N ASN A 62 16.27 11.85 0.60
CA ASN A 62 17.33 11.24 1.40
C ASN A 62 16.96 11.30 2.89
N GLY A 63 17.90 10.95 3.78
CA GLY A 63 17.67 10.99 5.22
C GLY A 63 16.65 9.98 5.70
N TYR A 64 16.63 8.81 5.12
CA TYR A 64 15.92 7.67 5.67
C TYR A 64 16.66 7.13 6.91
N ASN A 65 15.92 6.65 7.90
CA ASN A 65 16.53 5.82 8.94
C ASN A 65 16.72 4.38 8.42
N ASP A 66 17.57 3.59 9.06
CA ASP A 66 17.90 2.20 8.68
C ASP A 66 17.01 1.15 9.37
N ARG A 67 15.86 1.56 9.93
CA ARG A 67 15.01 0.73 10.80
C ARG A 67 13.84 0.06 10.08
N THR A 68 13.81 0.11 8.76
CA THR A 68 12.75 -0.49 7.94
C THR A 68 13.32 -1.36 6.82
N TRP A 69 12.43 -2.04 6.14
CA TRP A 69 12.68 -2.73 4.89
C TRP A 69 12.09 -1.91 3.74
N LEU A 70 12.67 -2.00 2.54
CA LEU A 70 12.11 -1.35 1.34
C LEU A 70 10.74 -1.90 0.99
N ASP A 71 10.54 -3.19 1.21
CA ASP A 71 9.32 -3.91 0.93
C ASP A 71 9.07 -5.07 1.91
N ARG A 72 7.97 -5.78 1.70
CA ARG A 72 7.59 -6.95 2.52
C ARG A 72 8.48 -8.17 2.28
N SER A 73 9.26 -8.21 1.21
CA SER A 73 10.22 -9.28 0.92
C SER A 73 11.51 -9.14 1.72
N GLY A 74 11.64 -8.04 2.50
CA GLY A 74 12.77 -7.84 3.40
C GLY A 74 14.01 -7.27 2.70
N HIS A 75 13.86 -6.54 1.58
CA HIS A 75 14.98 -5.86 0.97
C HIS A 75 15.51 -4.76 1.90
N PRO A 76 16.77 -4.84 2.34
CA PRO A 76 17.33 -3.90 3.29
C PRO A 76 17.69 -2.57 2.62
N HIS A 77 17.83 -1.53 3.45
CA HIS A 77 18.45 -0.27 3.08
C HIS A 77 19.21 0.31 4.28
N THR A 78 20.03 1.31 4.00
CA THR A 78 20.78 2.04 5.02
C THR A 78 20.37 3.53 5.02
N GLU A 79 20.96 4.32 5.90
CA GLU A 79 20.81 5.78 5.90
C GLU A 79 21.40 6.45 4.63
N SER A 80 22.20 5.69 3.85
CA SER A 80 22.72 6.15 2.56
C SER A 80 21.70 6.10 1.43
N LEU A 81 20.52 5.52 1.68
CA LEU A 81 19.46 5.42 0.68
C LEU A 81 19.07 6.79 0.14
N ARG A 82 19.06 6.89 -1.18
CA ARG A 82 18.49 8.00 -1.95
C ARG A 82 17.44 7.47 -2.88
N THR A 83 16.36 8.22 -3.04
CA THR A 83 15.34 7.87 -4.01
C THR A 83 15.05 9.05 -4.94
N THR A 84 14.81 8.73 -6.19
CA THR A 84 14.27 9.65 -7.18
C THR A 84 12.95 9.09 -7.69
N GLU A 85 11.89 9.84 -7.54
CA GLU A 85 10.55 9.46 -7.93
C GLU A 85 10.04 10.38 -9.02
N ARG A 86 9.30 9.82 -9.96
CA ARG A 86 8.69 10.57 -11.06
C ARG A 86 7.22 10.20 -11.13
N TYR A 87 6.38 11.20 -11.03
CA TYR A 87 4.92 11.07 -11.09
C TYR A 87 4.41 11.81 -12.30
N ARG A 88 3.71 11.12 -13.16
CA ARG A 88 3.06 11.71 -14.33
C ARG A 88 1.61 11.28 -14.36
N ARG A 89 0.73 12.24 -14.64
CA ARG A 89 -0.71 11.99 -14.76
C ARG A 89 -1.12 12.12 -16.23
N PRO A 90 -1.13 11.01 -17.01
CA PRO A 90 -1.44 11.06 -18.43
C PRO A 90 -2.91 11.43 -18.70
N ASP A 91 -3.79 11.10 -17.79
CA ASP A 91 -5.21 11.41 -17.83
C ASP A 91 -5.82 11.51 -16.42
N LEU A 92 -7.13 11.77 -16.33
CA LEU A 92 -7.82 11.93 -15.05
C LEU A 92 -7.77 10.65 -14.19
N GLY A 93 -7.83 9.50 -14.82
CA GLY A 93 -7.98 8.19 -14.14
C GLY A 93 -6.68 7.50 -13.77
N HIS A 94 -5.54 7.95 -14.29
CA HIS A 94 -4.28 7.22 -14.17
C HIS A 94 -3.14 8.10 -13.65
N LEU A 95 -2.26 7.49 -12.87
CA LEU A 95 -1.01 8.07 -12.40
C LEU A 95 0.12 7.07 -12.67
N GLU A 96 1.03 7.46 -13.53
CA GLU A 96 2.29 6.73 -13.78
C GLU A 96 3.30 7.11 -12.69
N TYR A 97 3.96 6.12 -12.14
CA TYR A 97 4.94 6.29 -11.09
C TYR A 97 6.19 5.48 -11.38
N THR A 98 7.33 6.14 -11.31
CA THR A 98 8.64 5.50 -11.43
C THR A 98 9.47 5.85 -10.20
N LEU A 99 10.06 4.85 -9.56
CA LEU A 99 10.91 4.96 -8.39
C LEU A 99 12.28 4.40 -8.72
N THR A 100 13.31 5.22 -8.62
CA THR A 100 14.70 4.80 -8.67
C THR A 100 15.29 4.84 -7.27
N LEU A 101 15.90 3.74 -6.85
CA LEU A 101 16.55 3.59 -5.55
C LEU A 101 18.06 3.46 -5.75
N GLU A 102 18.80 4.18 -4.92
CA GLU A 102 20.25 4.15 -4.86
C GLU A 102 20.69 4.05 -3.41
N ASP A 103 21.33 2.93 -3.06
CA ASP A 103 21.95 2.72 -1.75
C ASP A 103 23.27 1.97 -1.98
N PRO A 104 24.39 2.68 -2.14
CA PRO A 104 25.67 2.08 -2.49
C PRO A 104 26.26 1.18 -1.38
N ALA A 105 25.72 1.26 -0.17
CA ALA A 105 26.13 0.39 0.93
C ALA A 105 25.51 -1.03 0.82
N VAL A 106 24.40 -1.16 0.07
CA VAL A 106 23.67 -2.44 -0.06
C VAL A 106 23.64 -2.92 -1.50
N TYR A 107 23.44 -2.03 -2.46
CA TYR A 107 23.20 -2.37 -3.86
C TYR A 107 24.37 -1.92 -4.75
N ALA A 108 24.87 -2.83 -5.58
CA ALA A 108 26.00 -2.55 -6.49
C ALA A 108 25.67 -1.50 -7.57
N LYS A 109 24.39 -1.28 -7.87
CA LYS A 109 23.90 -0.28 -8.82
C LYS A 109 22.48 0.17 -8.46
N PRO A 110 22.10 1.39 -8.85
CA PRO A 110 20.71 1.81 -8.74
C PRO A 110 19.76 0.88 -9.50
N TRP A 111 18.55 0.75 -9.02
CA TRP A 111 17.49 -0.02 -9.67
C TRP A 111 16.18 0.76 -9.67
N THR A 112 15.33 0.47 -10.63
CA THR A 112 14.12 1.25 -10.90
C THR A 112 12.89 0.36 -10.96
N LEU A 113 11.82 0.82 -10.33
CA LEU A 113 10.48 0.25 -10.38
C LEU A 113 9.56 1.19 -11.16
N SER A 114 8.64 0.62 -11.92
CA SER A 114 7.55 1.38 -12.55
C SER A 114 6.21 0.80 -12.14
N MET A 115 5.28 1.66 -11.77
CA MET A 115 3.95 1.29 -11.32
C MET A 115 2.92 2.23 -11.91
N ASN A 116 1.68 1.75 -12.01
CA ASN A 116 0.53 2.54 -12.41
C ASN A 116 -0.51 2.51 -11.31
N ALA A 117 -1.00 3.68 -10.93
CA ALA A 117 -2.11 3.82 -10.02
C ALA A 117 -3.37 4.31 -10.75
N LYS A 118 -4.52 3.91 -10.25
CA LYS A 118 -5.82 4.36 -10.75
C LYS A 118 -6.49 5.27 -9.73
N LEU A 119 -7.23 6.25 -10.26
CA LEU A 119 -8.05 7.12 -9.41
C LEU A 119 -9.18 6.30 -8.77
N ALA A 120 -9.26 6.35 -7.45
CA ALA A 120 -10.39 5.83 -6.68
C ALA A 120 -11.40 6.98 -6.45
N ALA A 121 -12.33 7.19 -7.41
CA ALA A 121 -13.20 8.35 -7.43
C ALA A 121 -14.30 8.29 -6.37
N ASP A 122 -14.74 7.09 -6.01
CA ASP A 122 -15.92 6.87 -5.16
C ASP A 122 -15.55 6.49 -3.72
N THR A 123 -14.36 6.86 -3.28
CA THR A 123 -13.89 6.53 -1.95
C THR A 123 -13.09 7.66 -1.32
N GLU A 124 -13.04 7.66 0.00
CA GLU A 124 -12.22 8.55 0.82
C GLU A 124 -11.21 7.72 1.64
N ILE A 125 -10.14 8.39 2.07
CA ILE A 125 -9.24 7.77 3.04
C ILE A 125 -10.00 7.61 4.36
N ILE A 126 -10.07 6.36 4.81
CA ILE A 126 -10.63 6.00 6.12
C ILE A 126 -9.46 5.77 7.07
N GLU A 127 -9.59 6.23 8.31
CA GLU A 127 -8.62 5.91 9.36
C GLU A 127 -8.45 4.39 9.50
N TYR A 128 -7.20 3.94 9.43
CA TYR A 128 -6.84 2.57 9.71
C TYR A 128 -5.92 2.55 10.95
N VAL A 129 -6.46 2.11 12.07
CA VAL A 129 -5.71 1.93 13.31
C VAL A 129 -5.41 0.45 13.47
N CYS A 130 -4.16 0.06 13.19
CA CYS A 130 -3.69 -1.30 13.43
C CYS A 130 -3.43 -1.49 14.94
N ASN A 131 -4.48 -1.81 15.67
CA ASN A 131 -4.44 -2.06 17.09
C ASN A 131 -5.34 -3.27 17.38
N GLU A 132 -4.88 -4.23 18.18
CA GLU A 132 -5.70 -5.38 18.60
C GLU A 132 -7.02 -4.94 19.28
N ALA A 133 -7.03 -3.78 19.94
CA ALA A 133 -8.22 -3.17 20.49
C ALA A 133 -9.09 -2.47 19.43
N ALA A 134 -8.60 -2.20 18.23
CA ALA A 134 -9.35 -1.44 17.21
C ALA A 134 -10.55 -2.23 16.70
N SER A 135 -10.48 -3.54 16.62
CA SER A 135 -11.65 -4.36 16.29
C SER A 135 -12.75 -4.24 17.37
N LYS A 136 -12.35 -4.06 18.63
CA LYS A 136 -13.27 -3.81 19.76
C LYS A 136 -13.69 -2.34 19.83
N ALA A 137 -12.81 -1.40 19.45
CA ALA A 137 -13.12 0.03 19.42
C ALA A 137 -14.04 0.39 18.25
N LEU A 138 -13.88 -0.22 17.08
CA LEU A 138 -14.83 -0.08 15.97
C LEU A 138 -16.24 -0.53 16.35
N SER A 139 -16.38 -1.57 17.15
CA SER A 139 -17.67 -1.97 17.70
C SER A 139 -18.25 -0.93 18.68
N HIS A 140 -17.40 -0.11 19.29
CA HIS A 140 -17.83 0.96 20.21
C HIS A 140 -18.29 2.22 19.45
N TRP A 141 -17.70 2.51 18.27
CA TRP A 141 -18.07 3.64 17.42
C TRP A 141 -19.24 3.35 16.48
N ALA A 142 -19.33 2.12 15.99
CA ALA A 142 -20.43 1.67 15.14
C ALA A 142 -21.74 1.38 15.89
N GLY A 143 -21.83 1.79 17.19
CA GLY A 143 -22.81 1.24 18.11
C GLY A 143 -22.50 -0.23 18.32
N LYS A 144 -22.67 -0.77 19.53
CA LYS A 144 -22.51 -2.20 19.76
C LYS A 144 -23.16 -2.96 18.61
N ALA A 145 -22.32 -3.45 17.66
CA ALA A 145 -22.71 -4.69 17.06
C ALA A 145 -22.92 -5.56 18.28
N SER A 146 -24.16 -5.82 18.60
CA SER A 146 -24.52 -6.75 19.66
C SER A 146 -23.58 -7.95 19.50
N ASP A 147 -23.10 -8.51 20.60
CA ASP A 147 -22.57 -9.87 20.63
C ASP A 147 -23.67 -10.89 20.16
N ASP A 148 -24.71 -10.39 19.50
CA ASP A 148 -25.53 -11.18 18.63
C ASP A 148 -24.55 -11.79 17.64
N GLU A 149 -24.14 -13.02 17.90
CA GLU A 149 -23.62 -13.98 16.96
C GLU A 149 -24.05 -13.52 15.60
N LYS A 150 -23.09 -13.21 14.70
CA LYS A 150 -23.40 -12.89 13.30
C LYS A 150 -24.46 -13.88 12.93
N ALA A 151 -25.70 -13.42 12.80
CA ALA A 151 -26.84 -14.31 12.67
C ALA A 151 -26.46 -15.24 11.52
N GLU A 152 -26.24 -16.50 11.87
CA GLU A 152 -25.74 -17.50 10.93
C GLU A 152 -26.76 -17.54 9.82
N VAL A 153 -26.44 -16.94 8.67
CA VAL A 153 -27.36 -16.89 7.54
C VAL A 153 -27.37 -18.29 6.97
N LYS A 154 -28.34 -19.08 7.41
CA LYS A 154 -28.57 -20.42 6.86
C LYS A 154 -29.10 -20.27 5.44
N LEU A 155 -28.21 -20.40 4.47
CA LEU A 155 -28.58 -20.45 3.08
C LEU A 155 -29.07 -21.88 2.74
N PRO A 156 -30.07 -22.02 1.85
CA PRO A 156 -30.49 -23.32 1.35
C PRO A 156 -29.30 -24.08 0.74
N ALA A 157 -29.18 -25.37 1.01
CA ALA A 157 -28.08 -26.20 0.50
C ALA A 157 -27.92 -26.10 -1.02
N ALA A 158 -29.02 -25.95 -1.78
CA ALA A 158 -29.00 -25.73 -3.22
C ALA A 158 -28.34 -24.37 -3.62
N THR A 159 -28.35 -23.38 -2.73
CA THR A 159 -27.68 -22.11 -2.94
C THR A 159 -26.20 -22.24 -2.63
N LEU A 160 -25.85 -22.91 -1.54
CA LEU A 160 -24.45 -23.15 -1.15
C LEU A 160 -23.73 -24.04 -2.16
N ALA A 161 -24.41 -25.04 -2.71
CA ALA A 161 -23.86 -25.91 -3.76
C ALA A 161 -23.43 -25.16 -5.04
N LYS A 162 -24.01 -23.99 -5.30
CA LYS A 162 -23.60 -23.14 -6.43
C LYS A 162 -22.23 -22.46 -6.23
N TYR A 163 -21.81 -22.33 -4.99
CA TYR A 163 -20.54 -21.72 -4.62
C TYR A 163 -19.49 -22.75 -4.20
N ALA A 164 -19.87 -24.04 -4.09
CA ALA A 164 -18.91 -25.10 -3.86
C ALA A 164 -18.04 -25.29 -5.10
N GLY A 165 -16.73 -25.35 -4.90
CA GLY A 165 -15.77 -25.52 -5.98
C GLY A 165 -14.38 -25.07 -5.61
N THR A 166 -13.46 -25.33 -6.51
CA THR A 166 -12.06 -24.89 -6.37
C THR A 166 -11.88 -23.57 -7.10
N TYR A 167 -11.50 -22.54 -6.35
CA TYR A 167 -11.23 -21.21 -6.86
C TYR A 167 -9.73 -21.00 -6.94
N LYS A 168 -9.25 -20.45 -8.05
CA LYS A 168 -7.86 -20.06 -8.21
C LYS A 168 -7.73 -18.56 -7.99
N SER A 169 -7.07 -18.17 -6.91
CA SER A 169 -6.61 -16.80 -6.73
C SER A 169 -5.23 -16.65 -7.36
N LEU A 170 -5.03 -15.60 -8.14
CA LEU A 170 -3.74 -15.23 -8.70
C LEU A 170 -3.28 -14.00 -7.94
N ASP A 171 -2.45 -14.23 -6.94
CA ASP A 171 -1.72 -13.13 -6.27
C ASP A 171 -0.43 -12.90 -7.06
N VAL A 172 -0.35 -11.76 -7.74
CA VAL A 172 0.88 -11.36 -8.43
C VAL A 172 1.75 -10.62 -7.44
N TRP A 173 2.77 -11.30 -6.95
CA TRP A 173 3.75 -10.73 -6.05
C TRP A 173 5.13 -10.75 -6.73
N ASN A 174 5.81 -9.61 -6.77
CA ASN A 174 7.15 -9.44 -7.40
C ASN A 174 7.25 -9.89 -8.88
N GLY A 175 6.15 -9.84 -9.64
CA GLY A 175 6.15 -10.30 -11.03
C GLY A 175 6.06 -11.82 -11.20
N GLU A 176 6.04 -12.58 -10.13
CA GLU A 176 5.74 -14.00 -10.11
C GLU A 176 4.30 -14.20 -9.64
N ALA A 177 3.54 -14.97 -10.41
CA ALA A 177 2.16 -15.30 -10.09
C ALA A 177 2.17 -16.54 -9.19
N GLU A 178 1.95 -16.39 -7.89
CA GLU A 178 1.64 -17.51 -7.02
C GLU A 178 0.15 -17.86 -7.14
N ALA A 179 -0.14 -19.08 -7.52
CA ALA A 179 -1.50 -19.58 -7.56
C ALA A 179 -1.87 -20.18 -6.21
N ARG A 180 -2.80 -19.55 -5.50
CA ARG A 180 -3.44 -20.14 -4.32
C ARG A 180 -4.76 -20.78 -4.75
N PHE A 181 -4.98 -21.99 -4.28
CA PHE A 181 -6.25 -22.68 -4.51
C PHE A 181 -7.06 -22.60 -3.21
N ILE A 182 -8.29 -22.12 -3.34
CA ILE A 182 -9.26 -22.07 -2.27
C ILE A 182 -10.33 -23.07 -2.62
N GLU A 183 -10.48 -24.11 -1.80
CA GLU A 183 -11.55 -25.08 -1.95
C GLU A 183 -12.68 -24.69 -1.00
N ILE A 184 -13.85 -24.42 -1.56
CA ILE A 184 -15.07 -24.17 -0.81
C ILE A 184 -15.93 -25.41 -0.89
N SER A 185 -16.15 -26.06 0.25
CA SER A 185 -17.08 -27.18 0.37
C SER A 185 -18.34 -26.72 1.10
N ALA A 186 -19.46 -27.35 0.80
CA ALA A 186 -20.72 -27.13 1.48
C ALA A 186 -21.07 -28.42 2.24
N ALA A 187 -20.95 -28.38 3.56
CA ALA A 187 -21.37 -29.47 4.45
C ALA A 187 -22.38 -28.94 5.47
N ASP A 188 -23.43 -29.67 5.73
CA ASP A 188 -24.45 -29.40 6.77
C ASP A 188 -25.02 -27.98 6.78
N GLY A 189 -25.12 -27.33 5.60
CA GLY A 189 -25.66 -25.97 5.49
C GLY A 189 -24.67 -24.87 5.85
N ARG A 190 -23.39 -25.19 5.98
CA ARG A 190 -22.26 -24.26 6.18
C ARG A 190 -21.28 -24.34 5.02
N SER A 191 -20.62 -23.26 4.71
CA SER A 191 -19.46 -23.25 3.80
C SER A 191 -18.17 -23.31 4.63
N GLU A 192 -17.29 -24.25 4.29
CA GLU A 192 -15.95 -24.33 4.89
C GLU A 192 -14.92 -23.96 3.84
N GLU A 193 -13.95 -23.15 4.21
CA GLU A 193 -12.84 -22.73 3.36
C GLU A 193 -11.57 -23.50 3.75
N HIS A 194 -11.00 -24.19 2.79
CA HIS A 194 -9.71 -24.86 2.95
C HIS A 194 -8.70 -24.21 2.00
N THR A 195 -7.64 -23.65 2.55
CA THR A 195 -6.54 -23.08 1.77
C THR A 195 -5.42 -24.11 1.68
N SER A 196 -5.01 -24.48 0.47
CA SER A 196 -3.85 -25.33 0.23
C SER A 196 -2.77 -24.52 -0.48
N GLU A 197 -1.57 -24.47 0.11
CA GLU A 197 -0.36 -24.04 -0.55
C GLU A 197 0.26 -25.22 -1.28
N LEU A 198 0.60 -25.04 -2.54
CA LEU A 198 1.44 -26.02 -3.26
C LEU A 198 2.88 -25.85 -2.78
N GLN A 199 3.45 -26.90 -2.20
CA GLN A 199 4.88 -27.05 -1.96
C GLN A 199 5.65 -27.27 -3.25
#